data_f0c51e836e25c2224242bef58067c9fe
#
_entry.id   f0c51e836e25c2224242bef58067c9fe
#
_cell.length_a   1.000
_cell.length_b   1.000
_cell.length_c   1.000
_cell.angle_alpha   90.00
_cell.angle_beta   90.00
_cell.angle_gamma   90.00
#
_symmetry.space_group_name_H-M   'P 1'
#
loop_
_entity.id
_entity.type
_entity.pdbx_description
1 polymer ?
#
loop_
_entity_poly.entity_id
_entity_poly.type
_entity_poly.pdbx_seq_one_letter_code
_entity_poly.pdbx_strand_id
1 'polypeptide(L)'
;MTRRIKKVAIIGSGIMGSGIACHFANIGVEVLLLDIVPRELNDKEKAKGLTLESKVVRNRLVNDALRTSLKSKPSPIYHQKFANRITTGNIDDDLHLIKDVDWVMEVVVERLDIKKIVFEKIEKYRTPGTLITSNTSGIPIKFMNEGRSEDFQKHFAVTHFFNPPRYLKLFEVVPGPNCDQSVTDFLMMYGDQFLGKTSVLAKDTPAFIGNRIGIFSIMNLFHIVKEMGLTIEEVDKLTGPVIGRPKSATFRTIDVVGLDTLVHTANGVKDNCPEDEMRAQFEIPSFVNQMMENKWLGSKTKQGFYKRIVNANGKKEILSLDLNTLEYRPKKRASFATLELTKTIDNVGDRFKVLVKGKDKAGEFYRKCLSALFAYVQNRVPEISDEIYRIDDGLRAGFGWEHGPFQIWNEIGVAAGVELMKAEGKEPAAWITEMLEKGETSFYTVKEGATYYYDIPAKAQVKKPGQDSFIILDNIRKSTEVFKNSGVSLQDIGDGILNLEFRSKMNTIGGDVLTGLNRAIDIAEKDFQGLVVGNQAPNFSVGANIGMIFMMAAEQEYDELNMAIKYFQDSMMRMRYSSIPTISAPHGMALGGGCEISLHADKVVA
;
A
#
# COMPACT_ATOMS: atom_id res chain seq x y z
N MET A 1 -20.95 -20.90 -9.61
CA MET A 1 -21.74 -20.30 -8.51
C MET A 1 -20.93 -19.18 -7.86
N THR A 2 -21.45 -17.98 -7.76
CA THR A 2 -20.81 -16.87 -7.06
C THR A 2 -20.83 -17.16 -5.56
N ARG A 3 -19.67 -17.43 -4.93
CA ARG A 3 -19.55 -17.56 -3.48
C ARG A 3 -19.96 -16.26 -2.81
N ARG A 4 -20.69 -16.34 -1.71
CA ARG A 4 -21.06 -15.18 -0.90
C ARG A 4 -20.49 -15.37 0.52
N ILE A 5 -19.68 -14.44 0.96
CA ILE A 5 -19.10 -14.45 2.31
C ILE A 5 -20.02 -13.64 3.24
N LYS A 6 -20.63 -14.31 4.19
CA LYS A 6 -21.45 -13.71 5.25
C LYS A 6 -20.77 -13.81 6.61
N LYS A 7 -20.04 -14.90 6.83
CA LYS A 7 -19.39 -15.22 8.09
C LYS A 7 -18.00 -15.80 7.86
N VAL A 8 -17.02 -15.31 8.60
CA VAL A 8 -15.64 -15.80 8.58
C VAL A 8 -15.20 -16.26 9.96
N ALA A 9 -14.32 -17.25 10.03
CA ALA A 9 -13.61 -17.60 11.25
C ALA A 9 -12.14 -17.21 11.12
N ILE A 10 -11.59 -16.57 12.14
CA ILE A 10 -10.17 -16.18 12.22
C ILE A 10 -9.57 -16.92 13.41
N ILE A 11 -8.56 -17.73 13.15
CA ILE A 11 -7.88 -18.57 14.14
C ILE A 11 -6.53 -17.91 14.48
N GLY A 12 -6.42 -17.40 15.70
CA GLY A 12 -5.32 -16.57 16.18
C GLY A 12 -5.72 -15.11 16.29
N SER A 13 -5.68 -14.54 17.50
CA SER A 13 -6.10 -13.17 17.80
C SER A 13 -4.93 -12.19 17.97
N GLY A 14 -3.74 -12.54 17.51
CA GLY A 14 -2.59 -11.64 17.51
C GLY A 14 -2.87 -10.33 16.77
N ILE A 15 -1.85 -9.47 16.60
CA ILE A 15 -1.98 -8.15 15.94
C ILE A 15 -2.67 -8.28 14.58
N MET A 16 -2.25 -9.27 13.75
CA MET A 16 -2.84 -9.48 12.43
C MET A 16 -4.27 -10.03 12.53
N GLY A 17 -4.50 -11.09 13.32
CA GLY A 17 -5.83 -11.70 13.41
C GLY A 17 -6.90 -10.76 13.93
N SER A 18 -6.62 -10.00 15.01
CA SER A 18 -7.54 -8.99 15.51
C SER A 18 -7.75 -7.84 14.51
N GLY A 19 -6.70 -7.43 13.78
CA GLY A 19 -6.80 -6.40 12.75
C GLY A 19 -7.63 -6.85 11.55
N ILE A 20 -7.46 -8.10 11.09
CA ILE A 20 -8.23 -8.71 10.01
C ILE A 20 -9.69 -8.89 10.44
N ALA A 21 -9.94 -9.32 11.69
CA ALA A 21 -11.29 -9.41 12.26
C ALA A 21 -12.04 -8.07 12.21
N CYS A 22 -11.37 -6.99 12.62
CA CYS A 22 -11.92 -5.65 12.51
C CYS A 22 -12.18 -5.25 11.06
N HIS A 23 -11.31 -5.65 10.12
CA HIS A 23 -11.47 -5.31 8.71
C HIS A 23 -12.69 -5.99 8.08
N PHE A 24 -12.91 -7.28 8.35
CA PHE A 24 -14.13 -7.97 7.93
C PHE A 24 -15.40 -7.41 8.59
N ALA A 25 -15.33 -7.08 9.88
CA ALA A 25 -16.45 -6.42 10.58
C ALA A 25 -16.80 -5.04 9.98
N ASN A 26 -15.80 -4.29 9.47
CA ASN A 26 -16.03 -3.01 8.80
C ASN A 26 -16.89 -3.14 7.54
N ILE A 27 -16.74 -4.22 6.78
CA ILE A 27 -17.47 -4.47 5.53
C ILE A 27 -18.79 -5.24 5.72
N GLY A 28 -19.21 -5.44 6.97
CA GLY A 28 -20.52 -6.03 7.27
C GLY A 28 -20.52 -7.55 7.45
N VAL A 29 -19.36 -8.20 7.44
CA VAL A 29 -19.21 -9.65 7.62
C VAL A 29 -19.20 -10.00 9.12
N GLU A 30 -19.89 -11.08 9.50
CA GLU A 30 -19.79 -11.63 10.85
C GLU A 30 -18.47 -12.37 11.03
N VAL A 31 -17.85 -12.20 12.20
CA VAL A 31 -16.53 -12.78 12.49
C VAL A 31 -16.57 -13.63 13.74
N LEU A 32 -16.09 -14.86 13.65
CA LEU A 32 -15.75 -15.72 14.78
C LEU A 32 -14.23 -15.63 14.99
N LEU A 33 -13.78 -14.94 16.04
CA LEU A 33 -12.37 -14.80 16.37
C LEU A 33 -12.01 -15.78 17.49
N LEU A 34 -11.12 -16.73 17.20
CA LEU A 34 -10.72 -17.78 18.12
C LEU A 34 -9.22 -17.70 18.45
N ASP A 35 -8.88 -18.03 19.68
CA ASP A 35 -7.48 -18.19 20.11
C ASP A 35 -7.33 -19.40 21.05
N ILE A 36 -6.11 -19.67 21.47
CA ILE A 36 -5.82 -20.70 22.46
C ILE A 36 -6.34 -20.27 23.85
N VAL A 37 -6.58 -21.24 24.72
CA VAL A 37 -6.85 -21.00 26.14
C VAL A 37 -5.56 -20.63 26.88
N PRO A 38 -5.60 -19.75 27.88
CA PRO A 38 -4.44 -19.47 28.73
C PRO A 38 -4.06 -20.70 29.56
N ARG A 39 -2.77 -20.90 29.75
CA ARG A 39 -2.23 -22.03 30.52
C ARG A 39 -2.18 -21.77 32.03
N GLU A 40 -2.25 -20.50 32.44
CA GLU A 40 -2.08 -20.06 33.82
C GLU A 40 -3.07 -18.94 34.16
N LEU A 41 -3.47 -18.88 35.42
CA LEU A 41 -4.23 -17.76 35.97
C LEU A 41 -3.31 -16.55 36.21
N ASN A 42 -3.76 -15.36 35.86
CA ASN A 42 -3.10 -14.13 36.30
C ASN A 42 -3.50 -13.77 37.74
N ASP A 43 -2.77 -12.80 38.36
CA ASP A 43 -2.99 -12.43 39.77
C ASP A 43 -4.41 -11.90 40.05
N LYS A 44 -5.01 -11.21 39.09
CA LYS A 44 -6.38 -10.68 39.23
C LYS A 44 -7.43 -11.80 39.22
N GLU A 45 -7.20 -12.85 38.46
CA GLU A 45 -8.07 -14.02 38.38
C GLU A 45 -7.94 -14.88 39.64
N LYS A 46 -6.71 -15.09 40.12
CA LYS A 46 -6.45 -15.74 41.43
C LYS A 46 -7.15 -15.01 42.56
N ALA A 47 -7.04 -13.68 42.62
CA ALA A 47 -7.68 -12.86 43.64
C ALA A 47 -9.21 -12.91 43.61
N LYS A 48 -9.81 -13.23 42.46
CA LYS A 48 -11.26 -13.41 42.29
C LYS A 48 -11.73 -14.86 42.46
N GLY A 49 -10.86 -15.78 42.81
CA GLY A 49 -11.17 -17.19 42.97
C GLY A 49 -11.58 -17.89 41.68
N LEU A 50 -11.18 -17.36 40.51
CA LEU A 50 -11.45 -17.99 39.23
C LEU A 50 -10.56 -19.21 39.00
N THR A 51 -11.00 -20.10 38.14
CA THR A 51 -10.27 -21.32 37.74
C THR A 51 -9.97 -21.29 36.24
N LEU A 52 -9.10 -22.17 35.77
CA LEU A 52 -8.81 -22.34 34.34
C LEU A 52 -10.06 -22.79 33.52
N GLU A 53 -11.05 -23.36 34.18
CA GLU A 53 -12.31 -23.76 33.55
C GLU A 53 -13.32 -22.59 33.46
N SER A 54 -13.08 -21.48 34.13
CA SER A 54 -13.95 -20.33 34.07
C SER A 54 -13.95 -19.73 32.63
N LYS A 55 -15.12 -19.62 31.98
CA LYS A 55 -15.25 -19.11 30.60
C LYS A 55 -14.55 -17.78 30.37
N VAL A 56 -14.57 -16.87 31.36
CA VAL A 56 -13.88 -15.58 31.31
C VAL A 56 -12.37 -15.76 31.21
N VAL A 57 -11.80 -16.75 31.92
CA VAL A 57 -10.37 -17.08 31.86
C VAL A 57 -10.04 -17.73 30.54
N ARG A 58 -10.82 -18.73 30.12
CA ARG A 58 -10.59 -19.46 28.85
C ARG A 58 -10.57 -18.53 27.63
N ASN A 59 -11.39 -17.49 27.63
CA ASN A 59 -11.46 -16.51 26.54
C ASN A 59 -10.64 -15.23 26.81
N ARG A 60 -9.79 -15.18 27.84
CA ARG A 60 -9.02 -14.00 28.19
C ARG A 60 -8.13 -13.51 27.06
N LEU A 61 -7.36 -14.41 26.45
CA LEU A 61 -6.37 -14.04 25.42
C LEU A 61 -7.05 -13.35 24.23
N VAL A 62 -8.09 -13.96 23.69
CA VAL A 62 -8.84 -13.39 22.55
C VAL A 62 -9.52 -12.06 22.91
N ASN A 63 -10.11 -11.97 24.11
CA ASN A 63 -10.80 -10.76 24.55
C ASN A 63 -9.84 -9.59 24.81
N ASP A 64 -8.67 -9.85 25.40
CA ASP A 64 -7.65 -8.83 25.66
C ASP A 64 -7.00 -8.36 24.36
N ALA A 65 -6.74 -9.27 23.43
CA ALA A 65 -6.21 -8.95 22.11
C ALA A 65 -7.19 -8.08 21.31
N LEU A 66 -8.45 -8.45 21.22
CA LEU A 66 -9.47 -7.64 20.55
C LEU A 66 -9.64 -6.26 21.21
N ARG A 67 -9.70 -6.21 22.55
CA ARG A 67 -9.81 -4.95 23.30
C ARG A 67 -8.61 -4.03 23.05
N THR A 68 -7.41 -4.59 22.98
CA THR A 68 -6.18 -3.85 22.68
C THR A 68 -6.20 -3.33 21.25
N SER A 69 -6.60 -4.15 20.29
CA SER A 69 -6.76 -3.76 18.89
C SER A 69 -7.75 -2.61 18.72
N LEU A 70 -8.93 -2.70 19.32
CA LEU A 70 -9.96 -1.66 19.23
C LEU A 70 -9.54 -0.30 19.84
N LYS A 71 -8.56 -0.29 20.75
CA LYS A 71 -7.98 0.93 21.35
C LYS A 71 -6.75 1.44 20.60
N SER A 72 -6.25 0.70 19.63
CA SER A 72 -5.03 1.07 18.91
C SER A 72 -5.22 2.33 18.06
N LYS A 73 -4.11 2.98 17.76
CA LYS A 73 -4.04 4.13 16.85
C LYS A 73 -2.97 3.85 15.79
N PRO A 74 -3.34 3.92 14.52
CA PRO A 74 -4.68 4.26 13.97
C PRO A 74 -5.72 3.18 14.26
N SER A 75 -7.01 3.57 14.32
CA SER A 75 -8.12 2.66 14.65
C SER A 75 -8.31 1.58 13.57
N PRO A 76 -8.41 0.28 13.90
CA PRO A 76 -8.67 -0.78 12.93
C PRO A 76 -10.14 -0.86 12.51
N ILE A 77 -11.05 -0.19 13.24
CA ILE A 77 -12.49 -0.24 13.00
C ILE A 77 -13.03 1.14 12.60
N TYR A 78 -13.98 1.17 11.66
CA TYR A 78 -14.59 2.42 11.18
C TYR A 78 -15.51 3.05 12.23
N HIS A 79 -16.32 2.22 12.88
CA HIS A 79 -17.24 2.64 13.93
C HIS A 79 -17.31 1.59 15.04
N GLN A 80 -17.34 2.01 16.29
CA GLN A 80 -17.32 1.11 17.46
C GLN A 80 -18.46 0.06 17.45
N LYS A 81 -19.65 0.40 16.94
CA LYS A 81 -20.78 -0.53 16.79
C LYS A 81 -20.45 -1.75 15.89
N PHE A 82 -19.50 -1.62 14.97
CA PHE A 82 -19.13 -2.74 14.09
C PHE A 82 -18.40 -3.85 14.84
N ALA A 83 -17.79 -3.55 15.99
CA ALA A 83 -17.22 -4.56 16.86
C ALA A 83 -18.23 -5.62 17.32
N ASN A 84 -19.54 -5.29 17.35
CA ASN A 84 -20.60 -6.25 17.68
C ASN A 84 -20.75 -7.40 16.67
N ARG A 85 -20.13 -7.28 15.48
CA ARG A 85 -20.07 -8.35 14.48
C ARG A 85 -18.99 -9.38 14.80
N ILE A 86 -18.14 -9.13 15.81
CA ILE A 86 -17.04 -10.01 16.19
C ILE A 86 -17.45 -10.80 17.45
N THR A 87 -17.63 -12.10 17.28
CA THR A 87 -17.83 -13.04 18.38
C THR A 87 -16.48 -13.64 18.74
N THR A 88 -16.11 -13.62 20.01
CA THR A 88 -14.87 -14.20 20.52
C THR A 88 -15.09 -15.55 21.16
N GLY A 89 -14.13 -16.45 21.02
CA GLY A 89 -14.13 -17.79 21.61
C GLY A 89 -12.73 -18.38 21.68
N ASN A 90 -12.64 -19.66 22.00
CA ASN A 90 -11.36 -20.37 22.02
C ASN A 90 -11.40 -21.66 21.18
N ILE A 91 -10.20 -22.12 20.79
CA ILE A 91 -10.05 -23.27 19.89
C ILE A 91 -10.54 -24.57 20.53
N ASP A 92 -10.47 -24.69 21.85
CA ASP A 92 -10.82 -25.96 22.52
C ASP A 92 -12.35 -26.11 22.69
N ASP A 93 -13.05 -25.01 23.00
CA ASP A 93 -14.52 -25.05 23.26
C ASP A 93 -15.34 -24.73 22.01
N ASP A 94 -14.89 -23.78 21.18
CA ASP A 94 -15.74 -23.11 20.19
C ASP A 94 -15.35 -23.43 18.73
N LEU A 95 -14.27 -24.19 18.48
CA LEU A 95 -13.81 -24.47 17.11
C LEU A 95 -14.86 -25.18 16.26
N HIS A 96 -15.74 -26.01 16.89
CA HIS A 96 -16.83 -26.67 16.18
C HIS A 96 -17.81 -25.72 15.47
N LEU A 97 -17.83 -24.44 15.86
CA LEU A 97 -18.66 -23.39 15.23
C LEU A 97 -18.19 -23.00 13.83
N ILE A 98 -16.97 -23.42 13.42
CA ILE A 98 -16.50 -23.15 12.06
C ILE A 98 -17.27 -23.90 10.97
N LYS A 99 -18.08 -24.90 11.33
CA LYS A 99 -18.97 -25.60 10.40
C LYS A 99 -19.96 -24.65 9.67
N ASP A 100 -20.26 -23.51 10.30
CA ASP A 100 -21.26 -22.56 9.84
C ASP A 100 -20.62 -21.28 9.22
N VAL A 101 -19.32 -21.33 8.85
CA VAL A 101 -18.64 -20.20 8.23
C VAL A 101 -18.34 -20.47 6.75
N ASP A 102 -18.26 -19.39 5.97
CA ASP A 102 -17.95 -19.46 4.54
C ASP A 102 -16.45 -19.52 4.29
N TRP A 103 -15.64 -19.01 5.23
CA TRP A 103 -14.19 -18.88 5.11
C TRP A 103 -13.50 -18.99 6.48
N VAL A 104 -12.50 -19.85 6.57
CA VAL A 104 -11.62 -19.99 7.74
C VAL A 104 -10.24 -19.43 7.39
N MET A 105 -9.75 -18.50 8.19
CA MET A 105 -8.45 -17.86 8.01
C MET A 105 -7.54 -18.19 9.20
N GLU A 106 -6.42 -18.85 8.94
CA GLU A 106 -5.41 -19.17 9.95
C GLU A 106 -4.42 -17.99 10.06
N VAL A 107 -4.23 -17.47 11.28
CA VAL A 107 -3.39 -16.33 11.61
C VAL A 107 -2.61 -16.59 12.93
N VAL A 108 -2.18 -17.83 13.13
CA VAL A 108 -1.39 -18.22 14.31
C VAL A 108 0.10 -17.91 14.12
N VAL A 109 0.91 -18.20 15.12
CA VAL A 109 2.36 -17.99 15.07
C VAL A 109 3.02 -18.68 13.86
N GLU A 110 4.09 -18.10 13.33
CA GLU A 110 4.77 -18.54 12.11
C GLU A 110 5.65 -19.77 12.38
N ARG A 111 4.98 -20.89 12.70
CA ARG A 111 5.59 -22.19 12.99
C ARG A 111 4.79 -23.29 12.30
N LEU A 112 5.45 -24.05 11.43
CA LEU A 112 4.82 -25.09 10.62
C LEU A 112 4.16 -26.20 11.46
N ASP A 113 4.82 -26.63 12.55
CA ASP A 113 4.29 -27.65 13.46
C ASP A 113 2.96 -27.22 14.10
N ILE A 114 2.85 -25.97 14.53
CA ILE A 114 1.61 -25.41 15.09
C ILE A 114 0.54 -25.27 14.02
N LYS A 115 0.90 -24.76 12.83
CA LYS A 115 -0.05 -24.63 11.72
C LYS A 115 -0.64 -25.98 11.30
N LYS A 116 0.18 -27.05 11.21
CA LYS A 116 -0.29 -28.40 10.90
C LYS A 116 -1.34 -28.89 11.91
N ILE A 117 -1.12 -28.69 13.21
CA ILE A 117 -2.09 -29.05 14.27
C ILE A 117 -3.40 -28.25 14.11
N VAL A 118 -3.30 -26.96 13.81
CA VAL A 118 -4.47 -26.10 13.62
C VAL A 118 -5.27 -26.54 12.38
N PHE A 119 -4.60 -26.80 11.25
CA PHE A 119 -5.27 -27.27 10.04
C PHE A 119 -5.92 -28.64 10.20
N GLU A 120 -5.32 -29.56 10.94
CA GLU A 120 -5.95 -30.83 11.29
C GLU A 120 -7.25 -30.63 12.06
N LYS A 121 -7.26 -29.73 13.05
CA LYS A 121 -8.46 -29.39 13.81
C LYS A 121 -9.51 -28.69 12.93
N ILE A 122 -9.09 -27.76 12.04
CA ILE A 122 -9.99 -27.08 11.09
C ILE A 122 -10.66 -28.12 10.17
N GLU A 123 -9.88 -29.04 9.61
CA GLU A 123 -10.38 -30.05 8.69
C GLU A 123 -11.44 -30.95 9.33
N LYS A 124 -11.31 -31.25 10.62
CA LYS A 124 -12.28 -32.05 11.38
C LYS A 124 -13.66 -31.40 11.50
N TYR A 125 -13.73 -30.07 11.58
CA TYR A 125 -14.97 -29.36 11.92
C TYR A 125 -15.55 -28.53 10.77
N ARG A 126 -14.75 -28.19 9.75
CA ARG A 126 -15.24 -27.40 8.62
C ARG A 126 -16.25 -28.16 7.76
N THR A 127 -17.12 -27.47 7.09
CA THR A 127 -17.96 -28.05 6.04
C THR A 127 -17.15 -28.21 4.74
N PRO A 128 -17.30 -29.32 3.97
CA PRO A 128 -16.68 -29.43 2.65
C PRO A 128 -16.99 -28.20 1.77
N GLY A 129 -16.00 -27.72 1.01
CA GLY A 129 -16.12 -26.53 0.17
C GLY A 129 -15.92 -25.19 0.87
N THR A 130 -15.78 -25.15 2.20
CA THR A 130 -15.40 -23.95 2.95
C THR A 130 -14.02 -23.46 2.49
N LEU A 131 -13.86 -22.17 2.22
CA LEU A 131 -12.56 -21.57 1.95
C LEU A 131 -11.65 -21.65 3.16
N ILE A 132 -10.40 -22.00 2.94
CA ILE A 132 -9.38 -22.03 3.99
C ILE A 132 -8.19 -21.24 3.51
N THR A 133 -7.71 -20.30 4.32
CA THR A 133 -6.48 -19.56 3.99
C THR A 133 -5.56 -19.42 5.18
N SER A 134 -4.26 -19.29 4.91
CA SER A 134 -3.25 -18.92 5.89
C SER A 134 -2.78 -17.49 5.62
N ASN A 135 -2.49 -16.74 6.68
CA ASN A 135 -1.83 -15.43 6.58
C ASN A 135 -0.31 -15.55 6.82
N THR A 136 0.28 -16.69 6.49
CA THR A 136 1.73 -16.89 6.55
C THR A 136 2.47 -15.90 5.66
N SER A 137 3.69 -15.53 6.05
CA SER A 137 4.57 -14.64 5.28
C SER A 137 5.55 -15.38 4.37
N GLY A 138 5.61 -16.72 4.41
CA GLY A 138 6.57 -17.47 3.59
C GLY A 138 6.77 -18.93 3.94
N ILE A 139 5.93 -19.53 4.80
CA ILE A 139 5.95 -20.99 4.97
C ILE A 139 5.34 -21.62 3.70
N PRO A 140 6.08 -22.51 3.00
CA PRO A 140 5.60 -23.09 1.75
C PRO A 140 4.29 -23.86 1.92
N ILE A 141 3.37 -23.65 1.02
CA ILE A 141 2.01 -24.23 1.03
C ILE A 141 2.06 -25.75 1.00
N LYS A 142 2.99 -26.33 0.24
CA LYS A 142 3.15 -27.78 0.14
C LYS A 142 3.29 -28.46 1.51
N PHE A 143 3.98 -27.84 2.46
CA PHE A 143 4.14 -28.41 3.82
C PHE A 143 2.89 -28.26 4.68
N MET A 144 2.07 -27.23 4.44
CA MET A 144 0.81 -27.03 5.13
C MET A 144 -0.28 -27.96 4.59
N ASN A 145 -0.22 -28.31 3.30
CA ASN A 145 -1.15 -29.22 2.63
C ASN A 145 -0.86 -30.70 2.88
N GLU A 146 0.32 -31.03 3.40
CA GLU A 146 0.73 -32.41 3.63
C GLU A 146 -0.25 -33.15 4.55
N GLY A 147 -0.79 -34.29 4.08
CA GLY A 147 -1.76 -35.09 4.82
C GLY A 147 -3.19 -34.52 4.89
N ARG A 148 -3.47 -33.43 4.16
CA ARG A 148 -4.83 -32.87 4.07
C ARG A 148 -5.65 -33.54 2.96
N SER A 149 -6.97 -33.53 3.11
CA SER A 149 -7.89 -34.10 2.11
C SER A 149 -7.83 -33.35 0.80
N GLU A 150 -8.27 -33.99 -0.29
CA GLU A 150 -8.36 -33.36 -1.61
C GLU A 150 -9.26 -32.13 -1.58
N ASP A 151 -10.40 -32.18 -0.87
CA ASP A 151 -11.29 -31.02 -0.73
C ASP A 151 -10.62 -29.86 0.02
N PHE A 152 -9.82 -30.16 1.06
CA PHE A 152 -9.04 -29.13 1.74
C PHE A 152 -8.07 -28.45 0.76
N GLN A 153 -7.27 -29.22 0.03
CA GLN A 153 -6.26 -28.70 -0.88
C GLN A 153 -6.85 -27.87 -2.03
N LYS A 154 -8.01 -28.28 -2.56
CA LYS A 154 -8.76 -27.53 -3.60
C LYS A 154 -9.25 -26.17 -3.12
N HIS A 155 -9.50 -26.01 -1.81
CA HIS A 155 -10.03 -24.80 -1.22
C HIS A 155 -9.01 -24.01 -0.38
N PHE A 156 -7.73 -24.38 -0.45
CA PHE A 156 -6.65 -23.80 0.33
C PHE A 156 -5.73 -22.90 -0.48
N ALA A 157 -5.53 -21.67 0.03
CA ALA A 157 -4.56 -20.70 -0.49
C ALA A 157 -3.91 -19.92 0.67
N VAL A 158 -2.86 -19.17 0.39
CA VAL A 158 -2.40 -18.11 1.26
C VAL A 158 -3.10 -16.80 0.87
N THR A 159 -3.54 -16.05 1.88
CA THR A 159 -4.02 -14.68 1.75
C THR A 159 -3.24 -13.80 2.70
N HIS A 160 -2.19 -13.16 2.18
CA HIS A 160 -1.25 -12.41 2.99
C HIS A 160 -1.65 -10.93 3.07
N PHE A 161 -2.12 -10.51 4.24
CA PHE A 161 -2.42 -9.14 4.57
C PHE A 161 -1.18 -8.43 5.13
N PHE A 162 -1.06 -7.14 4.86
CA PHE A 162 -0.01 -6.29 5.43
C PHE A 162 -0.52 -5.51 6.65
N ASN A 163 0.36 -5.29 7.62
CA ASN A 163 0.06 -4.58 8.87
C ASN A 163 0.17 -3.05 8.71
N PRO A 164 -0.84 -2.25 9.07
CA PRO A 164 -2.15 -2.63 9.61
C PRO A 164 -3.15 -3.04 8.50
N PRO A 165 -3.92 -4.13 8.67
CA PRO A 165 -4.79 -4.68 7.62
C PRO A 165 -5.81 -3.69 7.05
N ARG A 166 -6.31 -2.75 7.84
CA ARG A 166 -7.24 -1.71 7.38
C ARG A 166 -6.58 -0.72 6.41
N TYR A 167 -5.30 -0.39 6.60
CA TYR A 167 -4.64 0.75 5.96
C TYR A 167 -3.75 0.35 4.78
N LEU A 168 -3.01 -0.74 4.90
CA LEU A 168 -2.19 -1.21 3.80
C LEU A 168 -3.05 -1.96 2.78
N LYS A 169 -2.88 -1.59 1.53
CA LYS A 169 -3.75 -2.05 0.44
C LYS A 169 -3.35 -3.41 -0.12
N LEU A 170 -2.10 -3.86 0.06
CA LEU A 170 -1.65 -5.12 -0.52
C LEU A 170 -2.37 -6.32 0.09
N PHE A 171 -2.82 -7.20 -0.80
CA PHE A 171 -3.40 -8.48 -0.49
C PHE A 171 -2.84 -9.52 -1.47
N GLU A 172 -1.82 -10.25 -1.03
CA GLU A 172 -1.20 -11.28 -1.85
C GLU A 172 -2.03 -12.55 -1.76
N VAL A 173 -2.41 -13.07 -2.91
CA VAL A 173 -3.09 -14.36 -3.06
C VAL A 173 -2.09 -15.35 -3.64
N VAL A 174 -1.83 -16.43 -2.90
CA VAL A 174 -0.88 -17.46 -3.31
C VAL A 174 -1.61 -18.79 -3.33
N PRO A 175 -2.00 -19.31 -4.51
CA PRO A 175 -2.67 -20.60 -4.62
C PRO A 175 -1.72 -21.75 -4.30
N GLY A 176 -2.22 -22.77 -3.64
CA GLY A 176 -1.52 -24.05 -3.51
C GLY A 176 -1.50 -24.82 -4.84
N PRO A 177 -0.62 -25.81 -4.98
CA PRO A 177 -0.48 -26.55 -6.24
C PRO A 177 -1.77 -27.28 -6.68
N ASN A 178 -2.65 -27.59 -5.75
CA ASN A 178 -3.94 -28.26 -6.00
C ASN A 178 -5.15 -27.34 -5.77
N CYS A 179 -4.93 -26.05 -5.60
CA CYS A 179 -6.01 -25.08 -5.40
C CYS A 179 -6.81 -24.90 -6.69
N ASP A 180 -8.15 -24.97 -6.57
CA ASP A 180 -9.01 -24.73 -7.72
C ASP A 180 -8.85 -23.28 -8.24
N GLN A 181 -8.76 -23.12 -9.57
CA GLN A 181 -8.65 -21.79 -10.18
C GLN A 181 -9.81 -20.87 -9.78
N SER A 182 -11.02 -21.41 -9.64
CA SER A 182 -12.19 -20.66 -9.20
C SER A 182 -12.07 -20.09 -7.79
N VAL A 183 -11.28 -20.74 -6.91
CA VAL A 183 -10.95 -20.22 -5.56
C VAL A 183 -9.98 -19.05 -5.67
N THR A 184 -8.95 -19.19 -6.48
CA THR A 184 -7.98 -18.13 -6.74
C THR A 184 -8.66 -16.89 -7.32
N ASP A 185 -9.47 -17.07 -8.37
CA ASP A 185 -10.22 -15.98 -9.02
C ASP A 185 -11.18 -15.29 -8.04
N PHE A 186 -11.85 -16.08 -7.21
CA PHE A 186 -12.72 -15.55 -6.17
C PHE A 186 -11.96 -14.72 -5.14
N LEU A 187 -10.83 -15.20 -4.62
CA LEU A 187 -10.03 -14.49 -3.64
C LEU A 187 -9.46 -13.18 -4.20
N MET A 188 -8.99 -13.19 -5.46
CA MET A 188 -8.53 -12.00 -6.17
C MET A 188 -9.65 -10.97 -6.29
N MET A 189 -10.81 -11.37 -6.79
CA MET A 189 -12.00 -10.51 -6.93
C MET A 189 -12.49 -10.01 -5.57
N TYR A 190 -12.55 -10.87 -4.55
CA TYR A 190 -13.06 -10.50 -3.23
C TYR A 190 -12.15 -9.50 -2.53
N GLY A 191 -10.84 -9.70 -2.65
CA GLY A 191 -9.84 -8.75 -2.14
C GLY A 191 -10.01 -7.35 -2.73
N ASP A 192 -10.20 -7.28 -4.04
CA ASP A 192 -10.34 -6.03 -4.78
C ASP A 192 -11.69 -5.34 -4.51
N GLN A 193 -12.80 -6.03 -4.75
CA GLN A 193 -14.14 -5.44 -4.73
C GLN A 193 -14.76 -5.29 -3.34
N PHE A 194 -14.47 -6.20 -2.41
CA PHE A 194 -15.10 -6.20 -1.09
C PHE A 194 -14.16 -5.75 0.03
N LEU A 195 -12.89 -6.19 0.01
CA LEU A 195 -11.93 -5.77 1.02
C LEU A 195 -11.28 -4.42 0.72
N GLY A 196 -11.47 -3.85 -0.49
CA GLY A 196 -10.85 -2.60 -0.92
C GLY A 196 -9.33 -2.68 -0.95
N LYS A 197 -8.82 -3.84 -1.34
CA LYS A 197 -7.40 -4.14 -1.46
C LYS A 197 -6.93 -4.06 -2.91
N THR A 198 -5.65 -4.05 -3.11
CA THR A 198 -5.01 -4.38 -4.37
C THR A 198 -4.62 -5.84 -4.29
N SER A 199 -5.38 -6.70 -4.93
CA SER A 199 -5.12 -8.13 -4.97
C SER A 199 -3.99 -8.43 -5.95
N VAL A 200 -2.97 -9.14 -5.49
CA VAL A 200 -1.79 -9.50 -6.29
C VAL A 200 -1.59 -11.01 -6.23
N LEU A 201 -1.62 -11.65 -7.38
CA LEU A 201 -1.32 -13.07 -7.49
C LEU A 201 0.19 -13.27 -7.39
N ALA A 202 0.64 -14.06 -6.43
CA ALA A 202 2.05 -14.40 -6.22
C ALA A 202 2.25 -15.92 -6.24
N LYS A 203 3.48 -16.33 -6.51
CA LYS A 203 3.87 -17.74 -6.44
C LYS A 203 4.24 -18.13 -5.01
N ASP A 204 4.17 -19.43 -4.71
CA ASP A 204 4.56 -20.02 -3.40
C ASP A 204 6.09 -20.00 -3.24
N THR A 205 6.62 -18.81 -3.01
CA THR A 205 8.05 -18.54 -2.83
C THR A 205 8.28 -17.76 -1.53
N PRO A 206 9.45 -17.89 -0.89
CA PRO A 206 9.73 -17.20 0.37
C PRO A 206 9.52 -15.68 0.26
N ALA A 207 8.74 -15.12 1.19
CA ALA A 207 8.40 -13.70 1.29
C ALA A 207 7.58 -13.12 0.11
N PHE A 208 7.06 -13.97 -0.78
CA PHE A 208 6.20 -13.65 -1.92
C PHE A 208 6.73 -12.48 -2.78
N ILE A 209 5.95 -11.46 -3.06
CA ILE A 209 6.35 -10.29 -3.87
C ILE A 209 6.74 -9.12 -2.99
N GLY A 210 5.81 -8.65 -2.15
CA GLY A 210 5.98 -7.40 -1.42
C GLY A 210 7.18 -7.43 -0.49
N ASN A 211 7.26 -8.42 0.38
CA ASN A 211 8.38 -8.56 1.31
C ASN A 211 9.68 -8.90 0.58
N ARG A 212 9.67 -9.77 -0.43
CA ARG A 212 10.88 -10.15 -1.18
C ARG A 212 11.59 -8.92 -1.75
N ILE A 213 10.89 -8.09 -2.51
CA ILE A 213 11.46 -6.91 -3.16
C ILE A 213 11.63 -5.74 -2.18
N GLY A 214 10.65 -5.52 -1.31
CA GLY A 214 10.68 -4.41 -0.34
C GLY A 214 11.84 -4.55 0.64
N ILE A 215 12.04 -5.74 1.20
CA ILE A 215 13.15 -6.02 2.12
C ILE A 215 14.50 -5.96 1.40
N PHE A 216 14.59 -6.53 0.16
CA PHE A 216 15.78 -6.36 -0.67
C PHE A 216 16.16 -4.88 -0.81
N SER A 217 15.20 -4.03 -1.18
CA SER A 217 15.43 -2.60 -1.36
C SER A 217 16.00 -1.93 -0.10
N ILE A 218 15.49 -2.30 1.09
CA ILE A 218 15.96 -1.75 2.37
C ILE A 218 17.35 -2.29 2.72
N MET A 219 17.57 -3.58 2.57
CA MET A 219 18.85 -4.20 2.92
C MET A 219 19.99 -3.72 2.01
N ASN A 220 19.74 -3.67 0.69
CA ASN A 220 20.69 -3.10 -0.25
C ASN A 220 21.00 -1.61 0.06
N LEU A 221 19.99 -0.85 0.47
CA LEU A 221 20.16 0.54 0.89
C LEU A 221 21.07 0.64 2.12
N PHE A 222 21.00 -0.25 3.10
CA PHE A 222 21.89 -0.25 4.25
C PHE A 222 23.37 -0.42 3.85
N HIS A 223 23.66 -1.28 2.87
CA HIS A 223 25.02 -1.44 2.35
C HIS A 223 25.52 -0.17 1.65
N ILE A 224 24.68 0.44 0.79
CA ILE A 224 25.01 1.68 0.09
C ILE A 224 25.23 2.84 1.07
N VAL A 225 24.39 2.96 2.10
CA VAL A 225 24.51 4.00 3.14
C VAL A 225 25.85 3.90 3.85
N LYS A 226 26.30 2.70 4.18
CA LYS A 226 27.60 2.45 4.81
C LYS A 226 28.75 2.79 3.85
N GLU A 227 28.67 2.35 2.60
CA GLU A 227 29.67 2.60 1.56
C GLU A 227 29.84 4.10 1.30
N MET A 228 28.74 4.83 1.14
CA MET A 228 28.74 6.25 0.81
C MET A 228 28.92 7.18 2.03
N GLY A 229 28.91 6.64 3.26
CA GLY A 229 28.97 7.42 4.49
C GLY A 229 27.80 8.42 4.61
N LEU A 230 26.57 7.97 4.29
CA LEU A 230 25.36 8.80 4.39
C LEU A 230 24.81 8.78 5.81
N THR A 231 24.26 9.92 6.24
CA THR A 231 23.54 10.02 7.49
C THR A 231 22.08 9.59 7.34
N ILE A 232 21.42 9.25 8.45
CA ILE A 232 20.02 8.85 8.48
C ILE A 232 19.12 9.94 7.85
N GLU A 233 19.39 11.21 8.17
CA GLU A 233 18.62 12.33 7.66
C GLU A 233 18.79 12.55 6.15
N GLU A 234 20.00 12.32 5.64
CA GLU A 234 20.27 12.37 4.20
C GLU A 234 19.47 11.29 3.47
N VAL A 235 19.50 10.06 3.98
CA VAL A 235 18.77 8.94 3.40
C VAL A 235 17.26 9.16 3.45
N ASP A 236 16.70 9.55 4.59
CA ASP A 236 15.26 9.82 4.68
C ASP A 236 14.85 11.02 3.80
N LYS A 237 15.75 11.97 3.53
CA LYS A 237 15.51 13.03 2.55
C LYS A 237 15.48 12.51 1.12
N LEU A 238 16.35 11.55 0.77
CA LEU A 238 16.47 10.94 -0.54
C LEU A 238 15.36 9.90 -0.83
N THR A 239 14.87 9.20 0.19
CA THR A 239 13.96 8.06 0.02
C THR A 239 12.51 8.34 0.40
N GLY A 240 12.14 9.60 0.56
CA GLY A 240 10.78 10.04 0.90
C GLY A 240 9.98 10.53 -0.32
N PRO A 241 9.19 11.61 -0.14
CA PRO A 241 8.26 12.12 -1.16
C PRO A 241 8.90 12.51 -2.49
N VAL A 242 10.20 12.78 -2.53
CA VAL A 242 10.91 13.13 -3.77
C VAL A 242 10.84 12.02 -4.81
N ILE A 243 10.78 10.77 -4.38
CA ILE A 243 10.64 9.58 -5.22
C ILE A 243 9.27 8.90 -5.06
N GLY A 244 8.24 9.66 -4.68
CA GLY A 244 6.88 9.11 -4.53
C GLY A 244 6.74 8.07 -3.41
N ARG A 245 7.51 8.19 -2.32
CA ARG A 245 7.37 7.32 -1.14
C ARG A 245 6.79 8.10 0.05
N PRO A 246 6.26 7.40 1.08
CA PRO A 246 5.69 8.05 2.27
C PRO A 246 6.67 9.04 2.94
N LYS A 247 6.12 10.04 3.63
CA LYS A 247 6.93 11.04 4.37
C LYS A 247 7.82 10.43 5.46
N SER A 248 7.51 9.24 5.92
CA SER A 248 8.35 8.48 6.86
C SER A 248 9.64 7.97 6.23
N ALA A 249 9.74 7.97 4.90
CA ALA A 249 10.89 7.52 4.14
C ALA A 249 11.37 6.11 4.59
N THR A 250 12.68 5.85 4.70
CA THR A 250 13.19 4.51 5.03
C THR A 250 13.38 4.31 6.53
N PHE A 251 14.27 5.06 7.16
CA PHE A 251 14.65 4.81 8.56
C PHE A 251 13.50 5.07 9.54
N ARG A 252 12.72 6.12 9.31
CA ARG A 252 11.54 6.37 10.14
C ARG A 252 10.46 5.30 9.95
N THR A 253 10.30 4.74 8.74
CA THR A 253 9.38 3.62 8.50
C THR A 253 9.82 2.37 9.26
N ILE A 254 11.11 2.05 9.25
CA ILE A 254 11.65 0.92 10.01
C ILE A 254 11.37 1.10 11.52
N ASP A 255 11.56 2.32 12.05
CA ASP A 255 11.22 2.62 13.45
C ASP A 255 9.73 2.42 13.78
N VAL A 256 8.84 2.60 12.82
CA VAL A 256 7.40 2.38 13.02
C VAL A 256 7.04 0.90 12.94
N VAL A 257 7.59 0.17 11.97
CA VAL A 257 7.35 -1.27 11.76
C VAL A 257 8.03 -2.10 12.85
N GLY A 258 9.25 -1.75 13.20
CA GLY A 258 10.12 -2.46 14.13
C GLY A 258 11.32 -3.12 13.44
N LEU A 259 12.51 -2.81 13.93
CA LEU A 259 13.77 -3.32 13.39
C LEU A 259 13.86 -4.85 13.45
N ASP A 260 13.34 -5.45 14.51
CA ASP A 260 13.27 -6.91 14.67
C ASP A 260 12.41 -7.58 13.59
N THR A 261 11.32 -6.96 13.18
CA THR A 261 10.48 -7.46 12.07
C THR A 261 11.27 -7.45 10.76
N LEU A 262 11.98 -6.36 10.46
CA LEU A 262 12.83 -6.25 9.28
C LEU A 262 13.92 -7.34 9.29
N VAL A 263 14.65 -7.48 10.41
CA VAL A 263 15.73 -8.45 10.57
C VAL A 263 15.21 -9.88 10.43
N HIS A 264 14.07 -10.19 11.07
CA HIS A 264 13.45 -11.52 10.95
C HIS A 264 13.09 -11.84 9.50
N THR A 265 12.48 -10.92 8.77
CA THR A 265 12.11 -11.14 7.36
C THR A 265 13.33 -11.25 6.47
N ALA A 266 14.36 -10.41 6.67
CA ALA A 266 15.60 -10.46 5.89
C ALA A 266 16.34 -11.80 6.08
N ASN A 267 16.47 -12.28 7.32
CA ASN A 267 17.02 -13.60 7.61
C ASN A 267 16.17 -14.71 6.98
N GLY A 268 14.84 -14.61 7.06
CA GLY A 268 13.94 -15.57 6.43
C GLY A 268 14.15 -15.69 4.93
N VAL A 269 14.34 -14.58 4.21
CA VAL A 269 14.69 -14.60 2.78
C VAL A 269 16.06 -15.22 2.56
N LYS A 270 17.08 -14.74 3.30
CA LYS A 270 18.46 -15.25 3.17
C LYS A 270 18.55 -16.75 3.37
N ASP A 271 17.83 -17.30 4.36
CA ASP A 271 17.91 -18.71 4.73
C ASP A 271 17.09 -19.61 3.79
N ASN A 272 15.95 -19.12 3.29
CA ASN A 272 15.05 -19.91 2.44
C ASN A 272 15.26 -19.70 0.93
N CYS A 273 16.16 -18.80 0.50
CA CYS A 273 16.52 -18.56 -0.89
C CYS A 273 18.04 -18.75 -1.11
N PRO A 274 18.58 -19.98 -0.97
CA PRO A 274 20.02 -20.23 -1.07
C PRO A 274 20.59 -19.92 -2.47
N GLU A 275 19.75 -20.04 -3.51
CA GLU A 275 20.14 -19.82 -4.91
C GLU A 275 19.92 -18.37 -5.38
N ASP A 276 19.52 -17.46 -4.47
CA ASP A 276 19.36 -16.04 -4.81
C ASP A 276 20.74 -15.43 -5.13
N GLU A 277 20.92 -14.94 -6.35
CA GLU A 277 22.18 -14.38 -6.83
C GLU A 277 22.63 -13.13 -6.05
N MET A 278 21.68 -12.47 -5.38
CA MET A 278 21.95 -11.31 -4.52
C MET A 278 21.74 -11.63 -3.03
N ARG A 279 21.80 -12.90 -2.64
CA ARG A 279 21.61 -13.37 -1.27
C ARG A 279 22.47 -12.63 -0.23
N ALA A 280 23.68 -12.26 -0.63
CA ALA A 280 24.60 -11.51 0.25
C ALA A 280 24.05 -10.13 0.66
N GLN A 281 23.15 -9.53 -0.14
CA GLN A 281 22.54 -8.25 0.21
C GLN A 281 21.59 -8.34 1.42
N PHE A 282 21.11 -9.55 1.75
CA PHE A 282 20.28 -9.77 2.95
C PHE A 282 21.09 -9.97 4.23
N GLU A 283 22.42 -9.88 4.18
CA GLU A 283 23.25 -9.91 5.40
C GLU A 283 23.00 -8.70 6.29
N ILE A 284 22.79 -8.98 7.57
CA ILE A 284 22.50 -7.93 8.54
C ILE A 284 23.77 -7.13 8.86
N PRO A 285 23.83 -5.82 8.57
CA PRO A 285 25.01 -5.00 8.91
C PRO A 285 25.30 -4.95 10.40
N SER A 286 26.56 -4.75 10.75
CA SER A 286 27.02 -4.73 12.16
C SER A 286 26.28 -3.73 13.04
N PHE A 287 25.98 -2.52 12.53
CA PHE A 287 25.25 -1.51 13.28
C PHE A 287 23.81 -1.96 13.61
N VAL A 288 23.17 -2.70 12.70
CA VAL A 288 21.83 -3.25 12.93
C VAL A 288 21.88 -4.34 14.01
N ASN A 289 22.88 -5.24 13.96
CA ASN A 289 23.06 -6.26 15.01
C ASN A 289 23.24 -5.62 16.39
N GLN A 290 24.08 -4.57 16.50
CA GLN A 290 24.27 -3.85 17.75
C GLN A 290 22.99 -3.13 18.23
N MET A 291 22.19 -2.57 17.32
CA MET A 291 20.89 -2.02 17.67
C MET A 291 19.93 -3.10 18.21
N MET A 292 19.96 -4.30 17.62
CA MET A 292 19.15 -5.45 18.09
C MET A 292 19.58 -5.89 19.50
N GLU A 293 20.88 -6.03 19.76
CA GLU A 293 21.45 -6.35 21.08
C GLU A 293 21.04 -5.32 22.13
N ASN A 294 21.09 -4.04 21.78
CA ASN A 294 20.69 -2.93 22.65
C ASN A 294 19.16 -2.77 22.78
N LYS A 295 18.37 -3.60 22.09
CA LYS A 295 16.89 -3.50 22.03
C LYS A 295 16.38 -2.15 21.51
N TRP A 296 17.11 -1.53 20.59
CA TRP A 296 16.71 -0.28 19.92
C TRP A 296 15.84 -0.61 18.70
N LEU A 297 14.62 -1.04 18.96
CA LEU A 297 13.73 -1.65 17.96
C LEU A 297 12.78 -0.65 17.30
N GLY A 298 12.92 0.63 17.57
CA GLY A 298 12.07 1.69 17.03
C GLY A 298 11.01 2.19 18.02
N SER A 299 9.85 2.55 17.49
CA SER A 299 8.77 3.22 18.26
C SER A 299 8.25 2.41 19.44
N LYS A 300 8.20 1.09 19.32
CA LYS A 300 7.74 0.18 20.38
C LYS A 300 8.65 0.16 21.62
N THR A 301 9.94 0.41 21.43
CA THR A 301 10.92 0.55 22.50
C THR A 301 11.28 2.01 22.78
N LYS A 302 10.62 2.96 22.11
CA LYS A 302 10.84 4.42 22.18
C LYS A 302 12.25 4.86 21.72
N GLN A 303 13.02 3.96 21.15
CA GLN A 303 14.39 4.16 20.68
C GLN A 303 14.66 3.25 19.48
N GLY A 304 15.21 3.82 18.41
CA GLY A 304 15.55 3.15 17.15
C GLY A 304 16.55 4.01 16.38
N PHE A 305 16.38 4.18 15.08
CA PHE A 305 17.16 5.13 14.29
C PHE A 305 16.93 6.57 14.76
N TYR A 306 15.75 6.83 15.30
CA TYR A 306 15.40 8.09 15.94
C TYR A 306 15.02 7.86 17.40
N LYS A 307 15.39 8.83 18.25
CA LYS A 307 15.04 8.84 19.67
C LYS A 307 14.39 10.16 20.04
N ARG A 308 13.23 10.10 20.69
CA ARG A 308 12.58 11.30 21.22
C ARG A 308 13.00 11.51 22.67
N ILE A 309 13.46 12.71 22.98
CA ILE A 309 13.83 13.14 24.32
C ILE A 309 13.04 14.40 24.71
N VAL A 310 13.06 14.71 26.00
CA VAL A 310 12.68 16.04 26.53
C VAL A 310 13.99 16.67 26.99
N ASN A 311 14.35 17.80 26.39
CA ASN A 311 15.59 18.50 26.73
C ASN A 311 15.47 19.25 28.09
N ALA A 312 16.58 19.82 28.57
CA ALA A 312 16.63 20.52 29.84
C ALA A 312 15.60 21.67 29.99
N ASN A 313 15.14 22.23 28.88
CA ASN A 313 14.14 23.29 28.83
C ASN A 313 12.69 22.77 28.72
N GLY A 314 12.46 21.47 28.92
CA GLY A 314 11.15 20.82 28.81
C GLY A 314 10.63 20.67 27.37
N LYS A 315 11.42 21.03 26.34
CA LYS A 315 11.01 20.94 24.94
C LYS A 315 11.30 19.54 24.40
N LYS A 316 10.32 18.99 23.63
CA LYS A 316 10.48 17.72 22.94
C LYS A 316 11.46 17.88 21.78
N GLU A 317 12.46 17.02 21.70
CA GLU A 317 13.46 16.97 20.66
C GLU A 317 13.59 15.56 20.09
N ILE A 318 13.95 15.46 18.81
CA ILE A 318 14.18 14.19 18.13
C ILE A 318 15.66 14.14 17.75
N LEU A 319 16.35 13.18 18.32
CA LEU A 319 17.74 12.87 17.98
C LEU A 319 17.79 11.79 16.90
N SER A 320 18.86 11.78 16.12
CA SER A 320 19.19 10.74 15.14
C SER A 320 20.42 9.96 15.58
N LEU A 321 20.41 8.67 15.27
CA LEU A 321 21.55 7.79 15.51
C LEU A 321 22.65 8.08 14.49
N ASP A 322 23.88 8.19 14.93
CA ASP A 322 25.05 8.11 14.06
C ASP A 322 25.39 6.64 13.83
N LEU A 323 25.41 6.19 12.58
CA LEU A 323 25.57 4.77 12.23
C LEU A 323 27.00 4.24 12.45
N ASN A 324 27.99 5.13 12.61
CA ASN A 324 29.39 4.75 12.85
C ASN A 324 29.71 4.64 14.33
N THR A 325 29.23 5.62 15.14
CA THR A 325 29.52 5.69 16.57
C THR A 325 28.44 5.06 17.44
N LEU A 326 27.23 4.88 16.89
CA LEU A 326 26.02 4.48 17.61
C LEU A 326 25.64 5.44 18.75
N GLU A 327 26.00 6.70 18.61
CA GLU A 327 25.61 7.76 19.52
C GLU A 327 24.45 8.57 18.94
N TYR A 328 23.55 9.04 19.82
CA TYR A 328 22.46 9.92 19.42
C TYR A 328 22.91 11.37 19.40
N ARG A 329 22.65 12.05 18.31
CA ARG A 329 22.99 13.46 18.10
C ARG A 329 21.79 14.28 17.59
N PRO A 330 21.82 15.61 17.73
CA PRO A 330 20.82 16.47 17.12
C PRO A 330 20.72 16.24 15.61
N LYS A 331 19.51 16.35 15.06
CA LYS A 331 19.27 16.21 13.62
C LYS A 331 20.04 17.24 12.81
N LYS A 332 20.69 16.80 11.74
CA LYS A 332 21.33 17.67 10.75
C LYS A 332 20.37 17.90 9.59
N ARG A 333 20.40 19.09 9.02
CA ARG A 333 19.64 19.42 7.81
C ARG A 333 20.36 18.84 6.59
N ALA A 334 19.71 17.94 5.88
CA ALA A 334 20.20 17.42 4.60
C ALA A 334 19.79 18.34 3.44
N SER A 335 20.72 18.60 2.52
CA SER A 335 20.49 19.38 1.30
C SER A 335 21.33 18.81 0.17
N PHE A 336 20.74 18.70 -1.03
CA PHE A 336 21.38 18.17 -2.23
C PHE A 336 20.96 19.03 -3.43
N ALA A 337 21.93 19.44 -4.25
CA ALA A 337 21.67 20.26 -5.45
C ALA A 337 20.72 19.56 -6.42
N THR A 338 20.89 18.24 -6.62
CA THR A 338 20.01 17.45 -7.48
C THR A 338 18.56 17.46 -7.02
N LEU A 339 18.28 17.45 -5.70
CA LEU A 339 16.91 17.53 -5.19
C LEU A 339 16.26 18.90 -5.41
N GLU A 340 17.04 19.98 -5.40
CA GLU A 340 16.52 21.31 -5.68
C GLU A 340 15.95 21.40 -7.10
N LEU A 341 16.59 20.73 -8.07
CA LEU A 341 16.13 20.68 -9.47
C LEU A 341 14.77 19.96 -9.63
N THR A 342 14.40 19.11 -8.69
CA THR A 342 13.12 18.37 -8.77
C THR A 342 11.94 19.08 -8.11
N LYS A 343 12.17 20.20 -7.42
CA LYS A 343 11.10 20.87 -6.63
C LYS A 343 9.93 21.39 -7.48
N THR A 344 10.20 21.76 -8.73
CA THR A 344 9.20 22.27 -9.67
C THR A 344 8.58 21.17 -10.54
N ILE A 345 9.02 19.93 -10.39
CA ILE A 345 8.53 18.78 -11.16
C ILE A 345 7.49 18.04 -10.33
N ASP A 346 6.23 18.09 -10.74
CA ASP A 346 5.14 17.43 -10.03
C ASP A 346 5.11 15.91 -10.30
N ASN A 347 5.36 15.50 -11.54
CA ASN A 347 5.37 14.10 -11.94
C ASN A 347 6.59 13.36 -11.37
N VAL A 348 6.36 12.28 -10.63
CA VAL A 348 7.42 11.50 -9.99
C VAL A 348 8.30 10.76 -11.01
N GLY A 349 7.72 10.27 -12.10
CA GLY A 349 8.46 9.64 -13.20
C GLY A 349 9.50 10.60 -13.82
N ASP A 350 9.11 11.85 -14.05
CA ASP A 350 10.04 12.87 -14.58
C ASP A 350 11.12 13.25 -13.57
N ARG A 351 10.82 13.20 -12.26
CA ARG A 351 11.84 13.37 -11.22
C ARG A 351 12.94 12.32 -11.32
N PHE A 352 12.59 11.05 -11.54
CA PHE A 352 13.61 9.99 -11.69
C PHE A 352 14.58 10.26 -12.81
N LYS A 353 14.13 10.81 -13.96
CA LYS A 353 14.98 11.20 -15.09
C LYS A 353 16.03 12.26 -14.71
N VAL A 354 15.67 13.17 -13.81
CA VAL A 354 16.58 14.21 -13.28
C VAL A 354 17.50 13.63 -12.21
N LEU A 355 16.96 12.84 -11.29
CA LEU A 355 17.70 12.28 -10.15
C LEU A 355 18.86 11.38 -10.58
N VAL A 356 18.66 10.50 -11.57
CA VAL A 356 19.73 9.61 -12.05
C VAL A 356 20.85 10.35 -12.79
N LYS A 357 20.58 11.55 -13.32
CA LYS A 357 21.56 12.39 -14.01
C LYS A 357 22.32 13.33 -13.05
N GLY A 358 21.94 13.35 -11.78
CA GLY A 358 22.58 14.18 -10.76
C GLY A 358 24.09 13.88 -10.65
N LYS A 359 24.90 14.94 -10.51
CA LYS A 359 26.36 14.84 -10.41
C LYS A 359 26.87 14.90 -8.97
N ASP A 360 25.96 15.16 -8.02
CA ASP A 360 26.25 15.17 -6.59
C ASP A 360 26.03 13.78 -5.95
N LYS A 361 26.27 13.70 -4.65
CA LYS A 361 26.10 12.50 -3.84
C LYS A 361 24.68 11.89 -3.95
N ALA A 362 23.66 12.73 -4.18
CA ALA A 362 22.30 12.25 -4.39
C ALA A 362 22.16 11.49 -5.72
N GLY A 363 22.71 12.02 -6.81
CA GLY A 363 22.67 11.33 -8.10
C GLY A 363 23.40 9.98 -8.05
N GLU A 364 24.56 9.91 -7.40
CA GLU A 364 25.29 8.66 -7.18
C GLU A 364 24.44 7.66 -6.38
N PHE A 365 23.83 8.10 -5.28
CA PHE A 365 22.94 7.28 -4.46
C PHE A 365 21.80 6.66 -5.30
N TYR A 366 21.12 7.45 -6.13
CA TYR A 366 20.03 6.94 -6.95
C TYR A 366 20.52 5.95 -8.00
N ARG A 367 21.66 6.20 -8.67
CA ARG A 367 22.23 5.22 -9.63
C ARG A 367 22.53 3.90 -8.95
N LYS A 368 23.21 3.89 -7.81
CA LYS A 368 23.51 2.66 -7.06
C LYS A 368 22.23 1.92 -6.60
N CYS A 369 21.28 2.63 -6.01
CA CYS A 369 20.04 2.01 -5.53
C CYS A 369 19.19 1.44 -6.67
N LEU A 370 19.01 2.20 -7.75
CA LEU A 370 18.16 1.79 -8.86
C LEU A 370 18.79 0.70 -9.71
N SER A 371 20.11 0.76 -9.97
CA SER A 371 20.80 -0.32 -10.69
C SER A 371 20.68 -1.67 -9.96
N ALA A 372 20.82 -1.66 -8.63
CA ALA A 372 20.65 -2.87 -7.84
C ALA A 372 19.18 -3.36 -7.82
N LEU A 373 18.22 -2.43 -7.72
CA LEU A 373 16.80 -2.77 -7.75
C LEU A 373 16.40 -3.38 -9.11
N PHE A 374 16.84 -2.78 -10.22
CA PHE A 374 16.54 -3.27 -11.56
C PHE A 374 17.17 -4.65 -11.81
N ALA A 375 18.45 -4.82 -11.43
CA ALA A 375 19.13 -6.11 -11.52
C ALA A 375 18.41 -7.20 -10.69
N TYR A 376 17.86 -6.84 -9.54
CA TYR A 376 17.13 -7.80 -8.72
C TYR A 376 15.78 -8.18 -9.30
N VAL A 377 14.93 -7.18 -9.66
CA VAL A 377 13.55 -7.47 -10.08
C VAL A 377 13.46 -8.18 -11.41
N GLN A 378 14.41 -7.96 -12.35
CA GLN A 378 14.42 -8.66 -13.63
C GLN A 378 14.56 -10.18 -13.48
N ASN A 379 15.30 -10.64 -12.45
CA ASN A 379 15.52 -12.05 -12.16
C ASN A 379 14.40 -12.66 -11.29
N ARG A 380 13.52 -11.83 -10.74
CA ARG A 380 12.35 -12.29 -9.95
C ARG A 380 11.17 -12.69 -10.84
N VAL A 381 11.21 -12.38 -12.12
CA VAL A 381 10.25 -12.87 -13.11
C VAL A 381 10.93 -13.96 -13.93
N PRO A 382 10.41 -15.20 -13.97
CA PRO A 382 9.12 -15.67 -13.45
C PRO A 382 9.16 -16.31 -12.04
N GLU A 383 10.19 -16.10 -11.23
CA GLU A 383 10.34 -16.78 -9.93
C GLU A 383 9.18 -16.51 -8.98
N ILE A 384 8.87 -15.24 -8.70
CA ILE A 384 7.85 -14.84 -7.72
C ILE A 384 6.51 -14.44 -8.36
N SER A 385 6.54 -14.09 -9.64
CA SER A 385 5.37 -13.71 -10.44
C SER A 385 5.67 -13.92 -11.93
N ASP A 386 4.67 -14.23 -12.72
CA ASP A 386 4.83 -14.35 -14.19
C ASP A 386 4.73 -12.99 -14.88
N GLU A 387 4.06 -12.00 -14.26
CA GLU A 387 3.84 -10.70 -14.87
C GLU A 387 4.52 -9.56 -14.08
N ILE A 388 5.19 -8.69 -14.81
CA ILE A 388 5.94 -7.55 -14.25
C ILE A 388 5.07 -6.57 -13.47
N TYR A 389 3.81 -6.34 -13.90
CA TYR A 389 2.92 -5.40 -13.24
C TYR A 389 2.49 -5.83 -11.84
N ARG A 390 2.49 -7.13 -11.54
CA ARG A 390 2.17 -7.63 -10.20
C ARG A 390 3.26 -7.28 -9.19
N ILE A 391 4.53 -7.27 -9.63
CA ILE A 391 5.64 -6.80 -8.81
C ILE A 391 5.45 -5.31 -8.49
N ASP A 392 5.11 -4.50 -9.50
CA ASP A 392 4.85 -3.08 -9.29
C ASP A 392 3.66 -2.82 -8.37
N ASP A 393 2.54 -3.50 -8.61
CA ASP A 393 1.34 -3.37 -7.78
C ASP A 393 1.61 -3.84 -6.34
N GLY A 394 2.44 -4.88 -6.14
CA GLY A 394 2.89 -5.35 -4.83
C GLY A 394 3.63 -4.27 -4.04
N LEU A 395 4.58 -3.58 -4.66
CA LEU A 395 5.35 -2.51 -4.00
C LEU A 395 4.51 -1.25 -3.78
N ARG A 396 3.67 -0.89 -4.74
CA ARG A 396 2.77 0.25 -4.62
C ARG A 396 1.77 0.06 -3.48
N ALA A 397 1.16 -1.11 -3.40
CA ALA A 397 0.14 -1.40 -2.40
C ALA A 397 0.71 -1.77 -1.02
N GLY A 398 1.87 -2.44 -0.94
CA GLY A 398 2.47 -2.92 0.30
C GLY A 398 3.43 -1.94 0.96
N PHE A 399 4.17 -1.15 0.17
CA PHE A 399 5.17 -0.22 0.66
C PHE A 399 4.82 1.25 0.41
N GLY A 400 3.67 1.51 -0.20
CA GLY A 400 3.18 2.86 -0.48
C GLY A 400 4.04 3.61 -1.50
N TRP A 401 4.66 2.91 -2.43
CA TRP A 401 5.38 3.53 -3.54
C TRP A 401 4.38 4.06 -4.57
N GLU A 402 4.66 5.21 -5.14
CA GLU A 402 3.85 5.75 -6.23
C GLU A 402 4.11 5.01 -7.54
N HIS A 403 5.36 4.64 -7.81
CA HIS A 403 5.79 3.81 -8.93
C HIS A 403 6.46 2.54 -8.42
N GLY A 404 6.10 1.40 -8.99
CA GLY A 404 6.81 0.15 -8.77
C GLY A 404 8.13 0.08 -9.54
N PRO A 405 8.95 -0.94 -9.30
CA PRO A 405 10.31 -1.04 -9.88
C PRO A 405 10.34 -0.98 -11.42
N PHE A 406 9.49 -1.73 -12.10
CA PHE A 406 9.43 -1.71 -13.57
C PHE A 406 8.84 -0.42 -14.11
N GLN A 407 7.89 0.21 -13.38
CA GLN A 407 7.41 1.55 -13.73
C GLN A 407 8.52 2.60 -13.62
N ILE A 408 9.32 2.59 -12.55
CA ILE A 408 10.47 3.48 -12.39
C ILE A 408 11.46 3.26 -13.54
N TRP A 409 11.76 2.02 -13.88
CA TRP A 409 12.66 1.69 -14.97
C TRP A 409 12.11 2.15 -16.32
N ASN A 410 10.82 1.96 -16.55
CA ASN A 410 10.11 2.45 -17.75
C ASN A 410 10.19 3.98 -17.89
N GLU A 411 10.02 4.73 -16.80
CA GLU A 411 10.12 6.21 -16.80
C GLU A 411 11.53 6.71 -17.14
N ILE A 412 12.56 6.04 -16.64
CA ILE A 412 13.96 6.36 -16.96
C ILE A 412 14.28 5.97 -18.41
N GLY A 413 13.59 4.96 -18.93
CA GLY A 413 13.83 4.27 -20.20
C GLY A 413 14.55 2.95 -20.00
N VAL A 414 14.04 1.87 -20.64
CA VAL A 414 14.57 0.51 -20.43
C VAL A 414 16.05 0.42 -20.80
N ALA A 415 16.44 0.92 -21.96
CA ALA A 415 17.83 0.94 -22.40
C ALA A 415 18.73 1.76 -21.46
N ALA A 416 18.25 2.93 -20.99
CA ALA A 416 19.01 3.75 -20.05
C ALA A 416 19.21 3.04 -18.70
N GLY A 417 18.22 2.28 -18.22
CA GLY A 417 18.34 1.47 -17.01
C GLY A 417 19.32 0.31 -17.19
N VAL A 418 19.40 -0.30 -18.37
CA VAL A 418 20.43 -1.30 -18.70
C VAL A 418 21.83 -0.67 -18.59
N GLU A 419 22.04 0.52 -19.15
CA GLU A 419 23.32 1.23 -19.04
C GLU A 419 23.66 1.59 -17.59
N LEU A 420 22.67 1.97 -16.75
CA LEU A 420 22.88 2.17 -15.31
C LEU A 420 23.34 0.87 -14.61
N MET A 421 22.76 -0.27 -14.97
CA MET A 421 23.17 -1.56 -14.40
C MET A 421 24.60 -1.94 -14.82
N LYS A 422 24.93 -1.81 -16.10
CA LYS A 422 26.27 -2.10 -16.62
C LYS A 422 27.34 -1.22 -16.00
N ALA A 423 27.04 0.07 -15.78
CA ALA A 423 27.95 1.00 -15.11
C ALA A 423 28.31 0.59 -13.67
N GLU A 424 27.41 -0.20 -13.02
CA GLU A 424 27.60 -0.76 -11.69
C GLU A 424 27.97 -2.27 -11.73
N GLY A 425 28.46 -2.76 -12.90
CA GLY A 425 28.93 -4.14 -13.08
C GLY A 425 27.82 -5.20 -13.02
N LYS A 426 26.57 -4.82 -13.37
CA LYS A 426 25.42 -5.75 -13.39
C LYS A 426 24.92 -5.96 -14.81
N GLU A 427 24.61 -7.19 -15.16
CA GLU A 427 24.16 -7.54 -16.50
C GLU A 427 22.63 -7.58 -16.61
N PRO A 428 22.04 -7.19 -17.75
CA PRO A 428 20.63 -7.36 -18.00
C PRO A 428 20.28 -8.85 -18.16
N ALA A 429 19.10 -9.23 -17.71
CA ALA A 429 18.56 -10.57 -17.97
C ALA A 429 18.35 -10.79 -19.49
N ALA A 430 18.47 -12.04 -19.94
CA ALA A 430 18.36 -12.40 -21.36
C ALA A 430 17.04 -11.89 -21.99
N TRP A 431 15.93 -11.95 -21.26
CA TRP A 431 14.64 -11.48 -21.76
C TRP A 431 14.58 -9.96 -21.99
N ILE A 432 15.34 -9.15 -21.21
CA ILE A 432 15.47 -7.70 -21.41
C ILE A 432 16.23 -7.42 -22.71
N THR A 433 17.34 -8.13 -22.91
CA THR A 433 18.14 -8.00 -24.13
C THR A 433 17.31 -8.37 -25.36
N GLU A 434 16.61 -9.51 -25.31
CA GLU A 434 15.74 -9.96 -26.40
C GLU A 434 14.61 -8.95 -26.69
N MET A 435 14.00 -8.38 -25.65
CA MET A 435 12.96 -7.35 -25.76
C MET A 435 13.48 -6.14 -26.56
N LEU A 436 14.65 -5.62 -26.18
CA LEU A 436 15.26 -4.46 -26.86
C LEU A 436 15.68 -4.77 -28.29
N GLU A 437 16.24 -5.97 -28.57
CA GLU A 437 16.60 -6.41 -29.90
C GLU A 437 15.42 -6.53 -30.87
N LYS A 438 14.23 -6.83 -30.32
CA LYS A 438 12.96 -6.84 -31.08
C LYS A 438 12.35 -5.46 -31.30
N GLY A 439 13.00 -4.40 -30.80
CA GLY A 439 12.53 -3.02 -30.91
C GLY A 439 11.48 -2.63 -29.88
N GLU A 440 11.17 -3.49 -28.89
CA GLU A 440 10.33 -3.14 -27.76
C GLU A 440 11.15 -2.34 -26.73
N THR A 441 10.81 -1.07 -26.56
CA THR A 441 11.62 -0.14 -25.75
C THR A 441 11.00 0.23 -24.41
N SER A 442 9.81 -0.32 -24.10
CA SER A 442 9.01 0.07 -22.93
C SER A 442 8.37 -1.16 -22.29
N PHE A 443 8.39 -1.22 -20.95
CA PHE A 443 7.64 -2.23 -20.21
C PHE A 443 6.14 -1.96 -20.21
N TYR A 444 5.75 -0.70 -20.27
CA TYR A 444 4.35 -0.26 -20.29
C TYR A 444 4.10 0.69 -21.45
N THR A 445 2.98 0.48 -22.10
CA THR A 445 2.46 1.38 -23.14
C THR A 445 0.97 1.66 -22.89
N VAL A 446 0.50 2.76 -23.46
CA VAL A 446 -0.94 3.10 -23.44
C VAL A 446 -1.44 3.09 -24.86
N LYS A 447 -2.50 2.31 -25.12
CA LYS A 447 -3.19 2.24 -26.41
C LYS A 447 -4.70 2.27 -26.15
N GLU A 448 -5.42 3.12 -26.86
CA GLU A 448 -6.88 3.21 -26.77
C GLU A 448 -7.42 3.35 -25.34
N GLY A 449 -6.76 4.16 -24.51
CA GLY A 449 -7.13 4.39 -23.12
C GLY A 449 -6.80 3.25 -22.14
N ALA A 450 -6.27 2.12 -22.62
CA ALA A 450 -5.86 1.00 -21.79
C ALA A 450 -4.33 0.93 -21.62
N THR A 451 -3.89 0.49 -20.45
CA THR A 451 -2.49 0.17 -20.18
C THR A 451 -2.15 -1.22 -20.68
N TYR A 452 -1.07 -1.34 -21.42
CA TYR A 452 -0.46 -2.61 -21.83
C TYR A 452 0.87 -2.79 -21.09
N TYR A 453 1.27 -4.04 -20.87
CA TYR A 453 2.55 -4.38 -20.28
C TYR A 453 3.28 -5.39 -21.17
N TYR A 454 4.60 -5.38 -21.13
CA TYR A 454 5.39 -6.39 -21.85
C TYR A 454 5.24 -7.75 -21.16
N ASP A 455 4.61 -8.68 -21.85
CA ASP A 455 4.46 -10.06 -21.42
C ASP A 455 5.66 -10.89 -21.93
N ILE A 456 6.42 -11.46 -20.99
CA ILE A 456 7.67 -12.15 -21.30
C ILE A 456 7.44 -13.41 -22.14
N PRO A 457 6.46 -14.29 -21.80
CA PRO A 457 6.14 -15.45 -22.64
C PRO A 457 5.64 -15.09 -24.04
N ALA A 458 4.75 -14.12 -24.15
CA ALA A 458 4.21 -13.67 -25.43
C ALA A 458 5.23 -12.84 -26.24
N LYS A 459 6.27 -12.30 -25.58
CA LYS A 459 7.28 -11.40 -26.16
C LYS A 459 6.67 -10.19 -26.88
N ALA A 460 5.58 -9.65 -26.30
CA ALA A 460 4.77 -8.58 -26.87
C ALA A 460 4.05 -7.81 -25.78
N GLN A 461 3.52 -6.64 -26.15
CA GLN A 461 2.65 -5.83 -25.30
C GLN A 461 1.26 -6.48 -25.20
N VAL A 462 0.83 -6.84 -23.99
CA VAL A 462 -0.46 -7.44 -23.69
C VAL A 462 -1.28 -6.48 -22.81
N LYS A 463 -2.59 -6.38 -23.04
CA LYS A 463 -3.48 -5.52 -22.24
C LYS A 463 -3.44 -5.96 -20.77
N LYS A 464 -3.17 -5.03 -19.85
CA LYS A 464 -3.23 -5.30 -18.43
C LYS A 464 -4.68 -5.69 -18.04
N PRO A 465 -4.90 -6.82 -17.35
CA PRO A 465 -6.24 -7.25 -16.97
C PRO A 465 -6.94 -6.28 -15.99
N GLY A 466 -8.29 -6.34 -15.94
CA GLY A 466 -9.08 -5.65 -14.94
C GLY A 466 -9.38 -4.18 -15.23
N GLN A 467 -9.09 -3.69 -16.45
CA GLN A 467 -9.32 -2.29 -16.83
C GLN A 467 -10.66 -2.04 -17.54
N ASP A 468 -11.42 -3.08 -17.86
CA ASP A 468 -12.61 -2.96 -18.71
C ASP A 468 -13.83 -2.33 -18.00
N SER A 469 -13.77 -2.22 -16.67
CA SER A 469 -14.88 -1.72 -15.84
C SER A 469 -14.71 -0.27 -15.35
N PHE A 470 -13.62 0.40 -15.71
CA PHE A 470 -13.36 1.78 -15.27
C PHE A 470 -12.45 2.54 -16.24
N ILE A 471 -12.54 3.86 -16.21
CA ILE A 471 -11.72 4.77 -17.03
C ILE A 471 -10.48 5.17 -16.21
N ILE A 472 -9.31 5.11 -16.86
CA ILE A 472 -8.07 5.63 -16.31
C ILE A 472 -7.82 7.00 -16.95
N LEU A 473 -8.07 8.08 -16.20
CA LEU A 473 -7.99 9.44 -16.72
C LEU A 473 -6.60 9.78 -17.29
N ASP A 474 -5.52 9.31 -16.65
CA ASP A 474 -4.16 9.51 -17.16
C ASP A 474 -3.95 8.93 -18.55
N ASN A 475 -4.61 7.81 -18.87
CA ASN A 475 -4.46 7.13 -20.15
C ASN A 475 -5.19 7.86 -21.29
N ILE A 476 -6.29 8.53 -21.00
CA ILE A 476 -7.13 9.20 -22.00
C ILE A 476 -6.85 10.70 -22.12
N ARG A 477 -6.26 11.31 -21.10
CA ARG A 477 -6.14 12.78 -20.98
C ARG A 477 -5.59 13.46 -22.24
N LYS A 478 -4.58 12.86 -22.90
CA LYS A 478 -3.96 13.46 -24.10
C LYS A 478 -4.82 13.33 -25.37
N SER A 479 -5.63 12.28 -25.45
CA SER A 479 -6.42 11.96 -26.66
C SER A 479 -7.84 12.50 -26.63
N THR A 480 -8.38 12.82 -25.45
CA THR A 480 -9.78 13.22 -25.26
C THR A 480 -9.92 14.61 -24.62
N GLU A 481 -8.83 15.39 -24.54
CA GLU A 481 -8.85 16.73 -23.96
C GLU A 481 -9.68 17.68 -24.83
N VAL A 482 -10.76 18.21 -24.25
CA VAL A 482 -11.66 19.19 -24.87
C VAL A 482 -11.25 20.61 -24.50
N PHE A 483 -10.82 20.82 -23.25
CA PHE A 483 -10.40 22.11 -22.74
C PHE A 483 -9.44 21.91 -21.56
N LYS A 484 -8.52 22.85 -21.37
CA LYS A 484 -7.71 22.96 -20.15
C LYS A 484 -7.31 24.39 -19.82
N ASN A 485 -6.98 24.61 -18.57
CA ASN A 485 -6.24 25.76 -18.07
C ASN A 485 -5.26 25.32 -16.96
N SER A 486 -4.69 26.24 -16.21
CA SER A 486 -3.77 25.92 -15.11
C SER A 486 -4.43 25.16 -13.94
N GLY A 487 -5.74 25.28 -13.76
CA GLY A 487 -6.49 24.67 -12.64
C GLY A 487 -7.23 23.39 -12.99
N VAL A 488 -7.58 23.16 -14.25
CA VAL A 488 -8.43 22.05 -14.68
C VAL A 488 -8.02 21.45 -16.01
N SER A 489 -8.47 20.20 -16.24
CA SER A 489 -8.49 19.54 -17.53
C SER A 489 -9.87 18.92 -17.74
N LEU A 490 -10.47 19.14 -18.91
CA LEU A 490 -11.78 18.64 -19.30
C LEU A 490 -11.63 17.60 -20.40
N GLN A 491 -12.09 16.38 -20.14
CA GLN A 491 -12.00 15.25 -21.06
C GLN A 491 -13.38 14.77 -21.51
N ASP A 492 -13.49 14.38 -22.76
CA ASP A 492 -14.59 13.53 -23.24
C ASP A 492 -14.30 12.09 -22.77
N ILE A 493 -15.17 11.55 -21.92
CA ILE A 493 -15.06 10.19 -21.38
C ILE A 493 -15.95 9.18 -22.09
N GLY A 494 -16.55 9.58 -23.22
CA GLY A 494 -17.48 8.78 -24.01
C GLY A 494 -18.92 8.98 -23.62
N ASP A 495 -19.83 8.38 -24.39
CA ASP A 495 -21.27 8.41 -24.18
C ASP A 495 -21.90 9.82 -24.07
N GLY A 496 -21.21 10.83 -24.63
CA GLY A 496 -21.64 12.23 -24.56
C GLY A 496 -21.42 12.86 -23.18
N ILE A 497 -20.51 12.32 -22.36
CA ILE A 497 -20.23 12.80 -21.00
C ILE A 497 -18.84 13.43 -20.93
N LEU A 498 -18.76 14.60 -20.32
CA LEU A 498 -17.49 15.25 -19.98
C LEU A 498 -17.07 14.94 -18.55
N ASN A 499 -15.77 14.85 -18.32
CA ASN A 499 -15.18 14.82 -16.98
C ASN A 499 -14.30 16.05 -16.74
N LEU A 500 -14.60 16.82 -15.72
CA LEU A 500 -13.79 17.93 -15.23
C LEU A 500 -12.87 17.44 -14.13
N GLU A 501 -11.57 17.44 -14.41
CA GLU A 501 -10.52 17.04 -13.47
C GLU A 501 -9.79 18.28 -12.92
N PHE A 502 -9.70 18.43 -11.60
CA PHE A 502 -8.88 19.46 -10.98
C PHE A 502 -7.39 19.09 -11.08
N ARG A 503 -6.56 20.09 -11.45
CA ARG A 503 -5.13 19.93 -11.69
C ARG A 503 -4.26 20.86 -10.81
N SER A 504 -4.87 21.69 -9.98
CA SER A 504 -4.17 22.53 -9.03
C SER A 504 -3.50 21.69 -7.93
N LYS A 505 -2.49 22.24 -7.26
CA LYS A 505 -1.81 21.56 -6.15
C LYS A 505 -2.82 21.17 -5.06
N MET A 506 -2.86 19.88 -4.71
CA MET A 506 -3.84 19.28 -3.77
C MET A 506 -5.30 19.49 -4.20
N ASN A 507 -5.55 19.76 -5.47
CA ASN A 507 -6.87 20.08 -6.01
C ASN A 507 -7.55 21.25 -5.27
N THR A 508 -6.74 22.29 -4.95
CA THR A 508 -7.23 23.52 -4.32
C THR A 508 -8.11 24.27 -5.31
N ILE A 509 -9.22 24.81 -4.86
CA ILE A 509 -10.15 25.58 -5.69
C ILE A 509 -9.73 27.05 -5.64
N GLY A 510 -9.24 27.52 -6.77
CA GLY A 510 -8.91 28.92 -7.03
C GLY A 510 -9.65 29.46 -8.25
N GLY A 511 -9.34 30.67 -8.67
CA GLY A 511 -9.99 31.33 -9.81
C GLY A 511 -9.95 30.51 -11.10
N ASP A 512 -8.80 29.88 -11.38
CA ASP A 512 -8.64 29.02 -12.57
C ASP A 512 -9.54 27.79 -12.55
N VAL A 513 -9.76 27.19 -11.37
CA VAL A 513 -10.66 26.05 -11.22
C VAL A 513 -12.12 26.50 -11.43
N LEU A 514 -12.52 27.63 -10.86
CA LEU A 514 -13.88 28.17 -11.02
C LEU A 514 -14.15 28.60 -12.47
N THR A 515 -13.19 29.26 -13.10
CA THR A 515 -13.28 29.60 -14.55
C THR A 515 -13.38 28.33 -15.38
N GLY A 516 -12.61 27.31 -15.06
CA GLY A 516 -12.66 26.02 -15.73
C GLY A 516 -13.98 25.31 -15.54
N LEU A 517 -14.57 25.34 -14.33
CA LEU A 517 -15.88 24.77 -14.04
C LEU A 517 -16.99 25.46 -14.86
N ASN A 518 -17.04 26.78 -14.83
CA ASN A 518 -18.03 27.52 -15.61
C ASN A 518 -17.89 27.24 -17.12
N ARG A 519 -16.66 27.21 -17.64
CA ARG A 519 -16.40 26.88 -19.05
C ARG A 519 -16.80 25.44 -19.39
N ALA A 520 -16.56 24.48 -18.47
CA ALA A 520 -16.97 23.11 -18.66
C ALA A 520 -18.49 22.95 -18.75
N ILE A 521 -19.24 23.70 -17.93
CA ILE A 521 -20.71 23.73 -17.99
C ILE A 521 -21.16 24.32 -19.33
N ASP A 522 -20.59 25.44 -19.79
CA ASP A 522 -20.96 26.05 -21.08
C ASP A 522 -20.73 25.09 -22.26
N ILE A 523 -19.61 24.36 -22.27
CA ILE A 523 -19.31 23.39 -23.32
C ILE A 523 -20.27 22.21 -23.22
N ALA A 524 -20.51 21.71 -22.01
CA ALA A 524 -21.38 20.56 -21.80
C ALA A 524 -22.85 20.85 -22.20
N GLU A 525 -23.37 22.01 -21.83
CA GLU A 525 -24.74 22.42 -22.23
C GLU A 525 -24.94 22.55 -23.74
N LYS A 526 -23.87 22.86 -24.46
CA LYS A 526 -23.92 23.06 -25.89
C LYS A 526 -23.80 21.75 -26.69
N ASP A 527 -22.86 20.91 -26.32
CA ASP A 527 -22.37 19.83 -27.17
C ASP A 527 -22.41 18.44 -26.52
N PHE A 528 -22.79 18.33 -25.21
CA PHE A 528 -22.75 17.08 -24.45
C PHE A 528 -24.04 16.84 -23.67
N GLN A 529 -24.14 15.66 -23.01
CA GLN A 529 -25.33 15.24 -22.28
C GLN A 529 -25.18 15.35 -20.76
N GLY A 530 -23.99 15.50 -20.26
CA GLY A 530 -23.73 15.58 -18.82
C GLY A 530 -22.29 15.89 -18.47
N LEU A 531 -22.07 16.30 -17.22
CA LEU A 531 -20.78 16.66 -16.67
C LEU A 531 -20.50 15.90 -15.36
N VAL A 532 -19.37 15.22 -15.29
CA VAL A 532 -18.82 14.63 -14.08
C VAL A 532 -17.70 15.55 -13.56
N VAL A 533 -17.74 15.92 -12.29
CA VAL A 533 -16.61 16.54 -11.60
C VAL A 533 -15.92 15.45 -10.79
N GLY A 534 -14.76 14.99 -11.26
CA GLY A 534 -14.05 13.87 -10.68
C GLY A 534 -12.58 13.84 -11.07
N ASN A 535 -11.76 13.23 -10.22
CA ASN A 535 -10.33 13.03 -10.47
C ASN A 535 -9.84 11.72 -9.85
N GLN A 536 -8.61 11.31 -10.20
CA GLN A 536 -7.95 10.11 -9.66
C GLN A 536 -6.72 10.44 -8.81
N ALA A 537 -6.64 11.67 -8.29
CA ALA A 537 -5.63 12.10 -7.32
C ALA A 537 -5.90 11.48 -5.92
N PRO A 538 -4.98 11.59 -4.95
CA PRO A 538 -5.18 11.07 -3.59
C PRO A 538 -6.40 11.64 -2.86
N ASN A 539 -6.83 12.84 -3.22
CA ASN A 539 -7.98 13.52 -2.63
C ASN A 539 -8.80 14.25 -3.71
N PHE A 540 -10.09 14.35 -3.51
CA PHE A 540 -10.98 15.08 -4.38
C PHE A 540 -10.63 16.58 -4.40
N SER A 541 -10.63 17.23 -3.24
CA SER A 541 -10.20 18.63 -3.07
C SER A 541 -10.00 18.97 -1.59
N VAL A 542 -8.99 19.79 -1.29
CA VAL A 542 -8.79 20.37 0.04
C VAL A 542 -9.55 21.71 0.22
N GLY A 543 -10.34 22.12 -0.76
CA GLY A 543 -11.12 23.35 -0.74
C GLY A 543 -10.35 24.58 -1.24
N ALA A 544 -10.78 25.76 -0.82
CA ALA A 544 -10.20 27.03 -1.25
C ALA A 544 -8.74 27.22 -0.78
N ASN A 545 -8.01 28.06 -1.48
CA ASN A 545 -6.65 28.45 -1.09
C ASN A 545 -6.71 29.46 0.10
N ILE A 546 -6.67 28.90 1.31
CA ILE A 546 -6.74 29.71 2.56
C ILE A 546 -5.60 30.72 2.65
N GLY A 547 -4.42 30.43 2.07
CA GLY A 547 -3.29 31.36 2.05
C GLY A 547 -3.59 32.64 1.26
N MET A 548 -4.25 32.53 0.11
CA MET A 548 -4.69 33.70 -0.67
C MET A 548 -5.75 34.51 0.08
N ILE A 549 -6.75 33.82 0.66
CA ILE A 549 -7.79 34.48 1.46
C ILE A 549 -7.17 35.25 2.62
N PHE A 550 -6.21 34.64 3.31
CA PHE A 550 -5.49 35.29 4.42
C PHE A 550 -4.68 36.51 3.95
N MET A 551 -4.01 36.42 2.81
CA MET A 551 -3.24 37.56 2.27
C MET A 551 -4.15 38.73 1.92
N MET A 552 -5.25 38.51 1.17
CA MET A 552 -6.23 39.55 0.86
C MET A 552 -6.81 40.21 2.12
N ALA A 553 -7.14 39.42 3.14
CA ALA A 553 -7.62 39.93 4.41
C ALA A 553 -6.55 40.73 5.19
N ALA A 554 -5.30 40.28 5.18
CA ALA A 554 -4.19 40.96 5.85
C ALA A 554 -3.81 42.29 5.17
N GLU A 555 -3.94 42.36 3.84
CA GLU A 555 -3.73 43.54 3.03
C GLU A 555 -4.96 44.47 2.98
N GLN A 556 -6.06 44.07 3.64
CA GLN A 556 -7.34 44.79 3.71
C GLN A 556 -8.02 44.96 2.33
N GLU A 557 -7.76 44.06 1.40
CA GLU A 557 -8.36 44.04 0.06
C GLU A 557 -9.76 43.35 0.14
N TYR A 558 -10.66 43.94 0.91
CA TYR A 558 -11.97 43.36 1.18
C TYR A 558 -12.90 43.33 -0.03
N ASP A 559 -12.79 44.27 -0.96
CA ASP A 559 -13.58 44.30 -2.20
C ASP A 559 -13.18 43.13 -3.10
N GLU A 560 -11.91 42.84 -3.24
CA GLU A 560 -11.37 41.73 -4.01
C GLU A 560 -11.76 40.38 -3.35
N LEU A 561 -11.69 40.33 -2.01
CA LEU A 561 -12.13 39.16 -1.25
C LEU A 561 -13.64 38.90 -1.45
N ASN A 562 -14.47 39.95 -1.41
CA ASN A 562 -15.91 39.86 -1.67
C ASN A 562 -16.19 39.38 -3.10
N MET A 563 -15.48 39.91 -4.10
CA MET A 563 -15.60 39.47 -5.49
C MET A 563 -15.22 37.99 -5.64
N ALA A 564 -14.14 37.54 -5.01
CA ALA A 564 -13.72 36.14 -5.06
C ALA A 564 -14.75 35.19 -4.41
N ILE A 565 -15.30 35.58 -3.25
CA ILE A 565 -16.37 34.81 -2.58
C ILE A 565 -17.63 34.76 -3.45
N LYS A 566 -18.04 35.92 -4.00
CA LYS A 566 -19.21 35.97 -4.86
C LYS A 566 -19.03 35.12 -6.11
N TYR A 567 -17.86 35.20 -6.76
CA TYR A 567 -17.58 34.37 -7.94
C TYR A 567 -17.63 32.87 -7.63
N PHE A 568 -17.14 32.46 -6.44
CA PHE A 568 -17.28 31.09 -6.00
C PHE A 568 -18.78 30.70 -5.84
N GLN A 569 -19.55 31.51 -5.13
CA GLN A 569 -20.99 31.26 -4.90
C GLN A 569 -21.76 31.20 -6.22
N ASP A 570 -21.51 32.17 -7.13
CA ASP A 570 -22.15 32.22 -8.43
C ASP A 570 -21.80 30.97 -9.27
N SER A 571 -20.56 30.47 -9.19
CA SER A 571 -20.12 29.24 -9.87
C SER A 571 -20.84 28.00 -9.31
N MET A 572 -21.07 27.94 -7.98
CA MET A 572 -21.86 26.86 -7.36
C MET A 572 -23.31 26.90 -7.81
N MET A 573 -23.92 28.10 -7.87
CA MET A 573 -25.28 28.28 -8.37
C MET A 573 -25.38 27.99 -9.86
N ARG A 574 -24.35 28.35 -10.65
CA ARG A 574 -24.27 28.01 -12.08
C ARG A 574 -24.28 26.49 -12.30
N MET A 575 -23.53 25.74 -11.50
CA MET A 575 -23.53 24.28 -11.54
C MET A 575 -24.90 23.71 -11.14
N ARG A 576 -25.49 24.21 -10.03
CA ARG A 576 -26.77 23.73 -9.51
C ARG A 576 -27.92 23.91 -10.50
N TYR A 577 -27.91 25.00 -11.27
CA TYR A 577 -28.98 25.34 -12.23
C TYR A 577 -28.56 25.13 -13.68
N SER A 578 -27.54 24.30 -13.92
CA SER A 578 -27.17 23.89 -15.29
C SER A 578 -28.32 23.14 -15.96
N SER A 579 -28.42 23.26 -17.27
CA SER A 579 -29.45 22.57 -18.06
C SER A 579 -29.12 21.10 -18.36
N ILE A 580 -27.93 20.63 -17.92
CA ILE A 580 -27.47 19.26 -18.05
C ILE A 580 -27.27 18.62 -16.68
N PRO A 581 -27.37 17.29 -16.54
CA PRO A 581 -27.03 16.59 -15.32
C PRO A 581 -25.57 16.80 -14.91
N THR A 582 -25.34 17.11 -13.63
CA THR A 582 -24.03 17.22 -13.03
C THR A 582 -23.83 16.18 -11.95
N ILE A 583 -22.68 15.48 -11.98
CA ILE A 583 -22.33 14.46 -11.01
C ILE A 583 -21.01 14.84 -10.35
N SER A 584 -20.95 14.81 -9.03
CA SER A 584 -19.69 14.89 -8.29
C SER A 584 -19.27 13.49 -7.83
N ALA A 585 -17.99 13.14 -8.06
CA ALA A 585 -17.37 11.86 -7.67
C ALA A 585 -16.29 12.07 -6.59
N PRO A 586 -16.66 12.48 -5.36
CA PRO A 586 -15.69 12.76 -4.31
C PRO A 586 -15.08 11.48 -3.73
N HIS A 587 -13.80 11.57 -3.34
CA HIS A 587 -13.08 10.51 -2.64
C HIS A 587 -11.99 11.13 -1.75
N GLY A 588 -11.48 10.38 -0.77
CA GLY A 588 -10.47 10.89 0.15
C GLY A 588 -10.97 12.13 0.89
N MET A 589 -10.24 13.25 0.79
CA MET A 589 -10.67 14.53 1.37
C MET A 589 -11.49 15.34 0.35
N ALA A 590 -12.69 15.72 0.75
CA ALA A 590 -13.56 16.68 0.06
C ALA A 590 -13.92 17.78 1.06
N LEU A 591 -13.04 18.78 1.20
CA LEU A 591 -13.12 19.79 2.27
C LEU A 591 -13.54 21.17 1.74
N GLY A 592 -14.23 21.96 2.56
CA GLY A 592 -14.61 23.35 2.22
C GLY A 592 -15.29 23.43 0.86
N GLY A 593 -14.72 24.21 -0.07
CA GLY A 593 -15.21 24.34 -1.44
C GLY A 593 -15.38 23.03 -2.20
N GLY A 594 -14.57 21.99 -1.91
CA GLY A 594 -14.76 20.66 -2.50
C GLY A 594 -16.04 19.97 -2.02
N CYS A 595 -16.41 20.18 -0.75
CA CYS A 595 -17.69 19.73 -0.22
C CYS A 595 -18.85 20.54 -0.84
N GLU A 596 -18.68 21.86 -0.98
CA GLU A 596 -19.70 22.75 -1.56
C GLU A 596 -20.00 22.40 -3.03
N ILE A 597 -18.96 22.12 -3.85
CA ILE A 597 -19.15 21.61 -5.22
C ILE A 597 -19.99 20.32 -5.19
N SER A 598 -19.66 19.39 -4.30
CA SER A 598 -20.38 18.13 -4.21
C SER A 598 -21.85 18.32 -3.82
N LEU A 599 -22.14 19.27 -2.91
CA LEU A 599 -23.50 19.57 -2.47
C LEU A 599 -24.35 20.30 -3.54
N HIS A 600 -23.72 20.93 -4.52
CA HIS A 600 -24.41 21.62 -5.62
C HIS A 600 -24.56 20.80 -6.89
N ALA A 601 -23.99 19.60 -6.95
CA ALA A 601 -24.23 18.65 -8.02
C ALA A 601 -25.63 18.00 -7.89
N ASP A 602 -26.22 17.57 -9.01
CA ASP A 602 -27.48 16.82 -9.01
C ASP A 602 -27.34 15.48 -8.32
N LYS A 603 -26.17 14.84 -8.45
CA LYS A 603 -25.86 13.55 -7.82
C LYS A 603 -24.46 13.53 -7.28
N VAL A 604 -24.30 12.92 -6.10
CA VAL A 604 -22.99 12.61 -5.52
C VAL A 604 -22.80 11.09 -5.53
N VAL A 605 -21.66 10.65 -6.07
CA VAL A 605 -21.24 9.25 -6.10
C VAL A 605 -19.86 9.18 -5.45
N ALA A 606 -19.80 8.72 -4.17
CA ALA A 606 -18.59 8.66 -3.35
C ALA A 606 -18.09 7.22 -3.19
#